data_92d3370fc5f9bf25ca030a134e55281c
#
_entry.id   92d3370fc5f9bf25ca030a134e55281c
#
_cell.length_a   1.000
_cell.length_b   1.000
_cell.length_c   1.000
_cell.angle_alpha   90.00
_cell.angle_beta   90.00
_cell.angle_gamma   90.00
#
_symmetry.space_group_name_H-M   'P 1'
#
loop_
_entity.id
_entity.type
_entity.pdbx_description
1 polymer ?
#
loop_
_entity_poly.entity_id
_entity_poly.type
_entity_poly.pdbx_seq_one_letter_code
_entity_poly.pdbx_strand_id
1 'polypeptide(L)'
;HNGLRVNLVPADELYNEFSSGTPDAGAYRRYLRMLQDRAEGNEANMPKYLLLFGDCVWDNRMLTADCKRLNPDDYLLCFESENSLNKIYCYVSDSWMGILSEGAGGSPTTQQQDVAVGRFPVSTPEEAKIMVDKTINYMENANAGSWQNTLMFMADDGNDNLHMKDADEVANYIADKYPDFQIKKVMWDAYQRTTSSVGNSYPEVTRIIKEQQANGALIMDYAGHASAGQLSHEQVVKLMDFNNFKNTNLPLWVTAACDVMPYDGVEDNIGEAAVLNPNGGAVAFYGTTRTVYANRNKYMNRAFLYRVLSTKDGKPLTIGEAHRQAQNDLVKGNVIGYDKEGKPITESDLTSNRLQYALLGDPAMPLNVPTLKVVVDSVNSISTSDASAKAMLKAGMVARIDGHIEGNEAFNGVVTATVRDSKELITCRQNDGTSDAFTFYDRTKTLYNGSDSVVGGKFSFQFAVPKDINYTDESGLVNLYAINNDRTIRAH
;
A
#
# COMPACT_ATOMS: atom_id res chain seq x y z
N HIS A 1 -3.79 10.51 -20.03
CA HIS A 1 -4.96 9.68 -19.77
C HIS A 1 -5.90 10.26 -18.70
N ASN A 2 -5.39 10.92 -17.67
CA ASN A 2 -6.21 11.41 -16.54
C ASN A 2 -6.64 12.88 -16.68
N GLY A 3 -6.56 13.46 -17.87
CA GLY A 3 -6.86 14.89 -18.10
C GLY A 3 -5.85 15.85 -17.46
N LEU A 4 -4.67 15.36 -17.10
CA LEU A 4 -3.58 16.15 -16.56
C LEU A 4 -2.75 16.79 -17.68
N ARG A 5 -2.38 18.05 -17.48
CA ARG A 5 -1.33 18.69 -18.27
C ARG A 5 0.03 18.29 -17.66
N VAL A 6 0.93 17.78 -18.47
CA VAL A 6 2.26 17.33 -18.05
C VAL A 6 3.31 18.31 -18.58
N ASN A 7 4.18 18.77 -17.70
CA ASN A 7 5.41 19.47 -18.05
C ASN A 7 6.57 18.50 -17.83
N LEU A 8 7.33 18.23 -18.86
CA LEU A 8 8.59 17.49 -18.77
C LEU A 8 9.72 18.53 -18.79
N VAL A 9 10.48 18.57 -17.71
CA VAL A 9 11.54 19.58 -17.52
C VAL A 9 12.83 18.88 -17.13
N PRO A 10 13.92 19.01 -17.91
CA PRO A 10 15.25 18.54 -17.56
C PRO A 10 15.77 19.23 -16.28
N ALA A 11 16.47 18.48 -15.43
CA ALA A 11 16.93 19.00 -14.14
C ALA A 11 17.96 20.14 -14.30
N ASP A 12 18.83 20.07 -15.30
CA ASP A 12 19.83 21.08 -15.62
C ASP A 12 19.18 22.43 -16.01
N GLU A 13 18.05 22.43 -16.71
CA GLU A 13 17.30 23.65 -16.97
C GLU A 13 16.81 24.29 -15.67
N LEU A 14 16.35 23.48 -14.72
CA LEU A 14 15.93 23.97 -13.40
C LEU A 14 17.11 24.53 -12.60
N TYR A 15 18.28 23.91 -12.66
CA TYR A 15 19.48 24.44 -12.00
C TYR A 15 19.89 25.78 -12.57
N ASN A 16 19.84 25.94 -13.90
CA ASN A 16 20.17 27.20 -14.56
C ASN A 16 19.22 28.33 -14.13
N GLU A 17 17.93 28.09 -14.11
CA GLU A 17 16.92 29.12 -13.82
C GLU A 17 16.73 29.40 -12.31
N PHE A 18 16.84 28.39 -11.44
CA PHE A 18 16.43 28.50 -10.06
C PHE A 18 17.56 28.37 -9.03
N SER A 19 18.77 28.01 -9.47
CA SER A 19 19.96 27.88 -8.57
C SER A 19 21.27 28.35 -9.21
N SER A 20 21.20 29.26 -10.19
CA SER A 20 22.36 29.88 -10.85
C SER A 20 23.34 28.86 -11.44
N GLY A 21 22.82 27.77 -12.01
CA GLY A 21 23.59 26.67 -12.60
C GLY A 21 24.19 25.69 -11.61
N THR A 22 23.97 25.87 -10.30
CA THR A 22 24.46 24.93 -9.29
C THR A 22 23.43 23.83 -9.07
N PRO A 23 23.78 22.54 -9.11
CA PRO A 23 22.88 21.46 -8.71
C PRO A 23 22.42 21.65 -7.27
N ASP A 24 21.12 21.93 -7.10
CA ASP A 24 20.47 22.21 -5.81
C ASP A 24 19.03 21.68 -5.85
N ALA A 25 18.68 20.77 -4.96
CA ALA A 25 17.33 20.23 -4.82
C ALA A 25 16.27 21.34 -4.58
N GLY A 26 16.68 22.48 -4.01
CA GLY A 26 15.83 23.66 -3.87
C GLY A 26 15.35 24.22 -5.21
N ALA A 27 16.04 23.96 -6.32
CA ALA A 27 15.57 24.38 -7.67
C ALA A 27 14.24 23.74 -8.03
N TYR A 28 14.04 22.46 -7.74
CA TYR A 28 12.77 21.74 -7.99
C TYR A 28 11.62 22.39 -7.21
N ARG A 29 11.86 22.70 -5.95
CA ARG A 29 10.90 23.34 -5.07
C ARG A 29 10.55 24.77 -5.54
N ARG A 30 11.55 25.56 -5.95
CA ARG A 30 11.36 26.92 -6.48
C ARG A 30 10.57 26.92 -7.77
N TYR A 31 10.80 25.96 -8.66
CA TYR A 31 10.01 25.78 -9.87
C TYR A 31 8.53 25.52 -9.57
N LEU A 32 8.24 24.58 -8.67
CA LEU A 32 6.87 24.29 -8.25
C LEU A 32 6.21 25.50 -7.61
N ARG A 33 6.95 26.24 -6.78
CA ARG A 33 6.47 27.48 -6.17
C ARG A 33 6.13 28.53 -7.21
N MET A 34 6.96 28.72 -8.22
CA MET A 34 6.68 29.63 -9.34
C MET A 34 5.39 29.23 -10.08
N LEU A 35 5.17 27.92 -10.30
CA LEU A 35 3.92 27.47 -10.93
C LEU A 35 2.71 27.75 -10.04
N GLN A 36 2.82 27.54 -8.73
CA GLN A 36 1.76 27.83 -7.76
C GLN A 36 1.44 29.34 -7.75
N ASP A 37 2.45 30.20 -7.71
CA ASP A 37 2.27 31.66 -7.72
C ASP A 37 1.63 32.14 -9.03
N ARG A 38 2.04 31.58 -10.17
CA ARG A 38 1.44 31.88 -11.49
C ARG A 38 0.01 31.38 -11.67
N ALA A 39 -0.40 30.42 -10.85
CA ALA A 39 -1.79 29.94 -10.85
C ALA A 39 -2.78 30.97 -10.25
N GLU A 40 -2.29 31.98 -9.51
CA GLU A 40 -3.09 33.07 -8.93
C GLU A 40 -4.36 32.58 -8.20
N GLY A 41 -4.24 31.44 -7.50
CA GLY A 41 -5.35 30.82 -6.80
C GLY A 41 -6.29 29.95 -7.66
N ASN A 42 -6.04 29.85 -8.96
CA ASN A 42 -6.81 28.96 -9.83
C ASN A 42 -6.35 27.50 -9.67
N GLU A 43 -7.13 26.68 -8.96
CA GLU A 43 -6.83 25.28 -8.68
C GLU A 43 -6.56 24.43 -9.94
N ALA A 44 -7.17 24.78 -11.08
CA ALA A 44 -6.95 24.05 -12.34
C ALA A 44 -5.52 24.24 -12.90
N ASN A 45 -4.86 25.32 -12.51
CA ASN A 45 -3.50 25.66 -12.94
C ASN A 45 -2.43 25.33 -11.89
N MET A 46 -2.82 24.98 -10.66
CA MET A 46 -1.86 24.63 -9.61
C MET A 46 -1.15 23.30 -9.92
N PRO A 47 0.14 23.17 -9.62
CA PRO A 47 0.83 21.89 -9.68
C PRO A 47 0.23 20.93 -8.67
N LYS A 48 -0.16 19.73 -9.11
CA LYS A 48 -0.77 18.70 -8.26
C LYS A 48 0.21 17.61 -7.90
N TYR A 49 1.06 17.24 -8.85
CA TYR A 49 1.98 16.11 -8.75
C TYR A 49 3.37 16.49 -9.21
N LEU A 50 4.37 15.96 -8.51
CA LEU A 50 5.76 15.94 -8.94
C LEU A 50 6.20 14.46 -9.03
N LEU A 51 6.58 14.04 -10.23
CA LEU A 51 7.30 12.80 -10.43
C LEU A 51 8.78 13.11 -10.61
N LEU A 52 9.61 12.69 -9.65
CA LEU A 52 11.06 12.69 -9.78
C LEU A 52 11.46 11.48 -10.63
N PHE A 53 11.73 11.72 -11.90
CA PHE A 53 12.06 10.68 -12.86
C PHE A 53 13.57 10.48 -12.92
N GLY A 54 14.11 9.81 -11.93
CA GLY A 54 15.53 9.54 -11.75
C GLY A 54 15.83 9.07 -10.33
N ASP A 55 16.83 8.22 -10.22
CA ASP A 55 17.40 7.80 -8.96
C ASP A 55 18.15 8.95 -8.27
N CYS A 56 18.61 8.77 -7.04
CA CYS A 56 19.44 9.74 -6.33
C CYS A 56 20.51 9.05 -5.49
N VAL A 57 21.47 9.84 -5.07
CA VAL A 57 22.56 9.38 -4.20
C VAL A 57 22.89 10.47 -3.18
N TRP A 58 23.18 10.06 -1.93
CA TRP A 58 23.44 10.98 -0.83
C TRP A 58 24.68 11.89 -1.06
N ASP A 59 25.68 11.40 -1.77
CA ASP A 59 26.86 12.18 -2.18
C ASP A 59 26.73 12.64 -3.64
N ASN A 60 25.87 13.61 -3.88
CA ASN A 60 25.59 14.16 -5.21
C ASN A 60 26.83 14.76 -5.92
N ARG A 61 27.94 14.95 -5.21
CA ARG A 61 29.20 15.46 -5.76
C ARG A 61 30.21 14.36 -6.06
N MET A 62 29.89 13.11 -5.78
CA MET A 62 30.72 11.92 -6.00
C MET A 62 32.12 12.01 -5.38
N LEU A 63 32.21 12.57 -4.18
CA LEU A 63 33.50 12.82 -3.49
C LEU A 63 33.98 11.64 -2.64
N THR A 64 33.01 10.83 -2.15
CA THR A 64 33.32 9.74 -1.24
C THR A 64 33.83 8.50 -1.96
N ALA A 65 34.39 7.56 -1.19
CA ALA A 65 34.91 6.31 -1.73
C ALA A 65 33.81 5.49 -2.43
N ASP A 66 32.59 5.54 -1.89
CA ASP A 66 31.44 4.78 -2.38
C ASP A 66 30.87 5.35 -3.68
N CYS A 67 30.83 6.69 -3.80
CA CYS A 67 30.20 7.38 -4.93
C CYS A 67 31.16 7.81 -6.04
N LYS A 68 32.46 7.92 -5.79
CA LYS A 68 33.47 8.49 -6.74
C LYS A 68 33.53 7.83 -8.12
N ARG A 69 32.93 6.65 -8.30
CA ARG A 69 32.87 5.94 -9.58
C ARG A 69 31.56 6.16 -10.33
N LEU A 70 30.59 6.79 -9.68
CA LEU A 70 29.28 7.09 -10.26
C LEU A 70 29.40 8.37 -11.10
N ASN A 71 28.52 8.48 -12.09
CA ASN A 71 28.39 9.71 -12.87
C ASN A 71 27.26 10.56 -12.28
N PRO A 72 27.53 11.81 -11.82
CA PRO A 72 26.48 12.65 -11.23
C PRO A 72 25.34 12.98 -12.18
N ASP A 73 25.55 12.91 -13.50
CA ASP A 73 24.52 13.19 -14.51
C ASP A 73 23.47 12.07 -14.62
N ASP A 74 23.73 10.88 -14.04
CA ASP A 74 22.80 9.75 -14.03
C ASP A 74 21.77 9.84 -12.86
N TYR A 75 21.92 10.84 -11.96
CA TYR A 75 21.16 10.95 -10.72
C TYR A 75 20.45 12.30 -10.60
N LEU A 76 19.21 12.28 -10.11
CA LEU A 76 18.55 13.47 -9.59
C LEU A 76 19.01 13.76 -8.16
N LEU A 77 18.75 14.96 -7.70
CA LEU A 77 19.02 15.30 -6.31
C LEU A 77 17.88 14.84 -5.40
N CYS A 78 18.22 14.52 -4.16
CA CYS A 78 17.28 14.35 -3.07
C CYS A 78 17.45 15.47 -2.03
N PHE A 79 16.48 15.61 -1.14
CA PHE A 79 16.64 16.45 0.05
C PHE A 79 17.09 15.58 1.22
N GLU A 80 18.16 16.02 1.88
CA GLU A 80 18.62 15.44 3.13
C GLU A 80 18.60 16.49 4.23
N SER A 81 18.14 16.09 5.44
CA SER A 81 17.82 17.04 6.51
C SER A 81 19.03 17.69 7.15
N GLU A 82 20.14 16.97 7.26
CA GLU A 82 21.34 17.39 8.00
C GLU A 82 22.60 16.77 7.38
N ASN A 83 23.48 16.24 8.21
CA ASN A 83 24.69 15.56 7.78
C ASN A 83 24.35 14.18 7.18
N SER A 84 24.47 14.05 5.87
CA SER A 84 24.17 12.82 5.11
C SER A 84 25.01 11.60 5.53
N LEU A 85 26.14 11.78 6.16
CA LEU A 85 26.93 10.69 6.74
C LEU A 85 26.31 10.11 8.02
N ASN A 86 25.30 10.75 8.59
CA ASN A 86 24.65 10.32 9.83
C ASN A 86 23.34 9.60 9.51
N LYS A 87 23.39 8.31 9.24
CA LYS A 87 22.22 7.47 8.90
C LYS A 87 21.14 7.39 9.99
N ILE A 88 21.39 7.86 11.21
CA ILE A 88 20.42 7.83 12.31
C ILE A 88 19.61 9.13 12.38
N TYR A 89 20.27 10.28 12.20
CA TYR A 89 19.66 11.59 12.37
C TYR A 89 19.30 12.27 11.05
N CYS A 90 20.10 12.03 10.00
CA CYS A 90 19.74 12.48 8.67
C CYS A 90 18.59 11.65 8.10
N TYR A 91 17.58 12.30 7.57
CA TYR A 91 16.52 11.65 6.79
C TYR A 91 16.48 12.19 5.37
N VAL A 92 16.10 11.33 4.45
CA VAL A 92 15.85 11.65 3.05
C VAL A 92 14.35 11.82 2.85
N SER A 93 13.95 12.88 2.17
CA SER A 93 12.52 13.18 1.99
C SER A 93 12.23 13.85 0.66
N ASP A 94 11.66 13.14 -0.26
CA ASP A 94 11.12 13.74 -1.48
C ASP A 94 9.90 14.64 -1.21
N SER A 95 9.15 14.35 -0.14
CA SER A 95 8.02 15.18 0.32
C SER A 95 8.40 16.64 0.58
N TRP A 96 9.65 16.91 0.96
CA TRP A 96 10.17 18.26 1.16
C TRP A 96 10.00 19.15 -0.08
N MET A 97 10.15 18.57 -1.26
CA MET A 97 10.03 19.32 -2.52
C MET A 97 8.59 19.77 -2.81
N GLY A 98 7.61 19.11 -2.21
CA GLY A 98 6.20 19.46 -2.28
C GLY A 98 5.72 20.45 -1.22
N ILE A 99 6.59 20.90 -0.29
CA ILE A 99 6.27 21.88 0.75
C ILE A 99 6.60 23.27 0.22
N LEU A 100 5.62 23.99 -0.30
CA LEU A 100 5.84 25.21 -1.08
C LEU A 100 5.69 26.52 -0.29
N SER A 101 5.09 26.50 0.89
CA SER A 101 4.90 27.72 1.71
C SER A 101 6.23 28.46 1.94
N GLU A 102 6.17 29.79 1.98
CA GLU A 102 7.35 30.62 2.16
C GLU A 102 8.03 30.34 3.50
N GLY A 103 9.37 30.18 3.48
CA GLY A 103 10.15 29.83 4.67
C GLY A 103 9.99 28.38 5.17
N ALA A 104 9.02 27.63 4.67
CA ALA A 104 8.67 26.30 5.19
C ALA A 104 9.77 25.23 4.99
N GLY A 105 10.63 25.41 3.98
CA GLY A 105 11.74 24.48 3.71
C GLY A 105 12.76 24.37 4.85
N GLY A 106 12.86 25.35 5.74
CA GLY A 106 13.74 25.32 6.91
C GLY A 106 13.16 24.60 8.14
N SER A 107 11.85 24.30 8.14
CA SER A 107 11.18 23.58 9.25
C SER A 107 10.12 22.64 8.73
N PRO A 108 10.48 21.65 7.89
CA PRO A 108 9.52 20.82 7.17
C PRO A 108 8.65 19.94 8.08
N THR A 109 9.10 19.65 9.29
CA THR A 109 8.39 18.81 10.26
C THR A 109 7.05 19.41 10.72
N THR A 110 6.88 20.74 10.65
CA THR A 110 5.66 21.42 11.07
C THR A 110 4.81 21.92 9.91
N GLN A 111 5.25 21.66 8.68
CA GLN A 111 4.62 22.20 7.47
C GLN A 111 3.82 21.15 6.71
N GLN A 112 2.86 21.65 5.95
CA GLN A 112 2.03 20.84 5.06
C GLN A 112 2.66 20.75 3.68
N GLN A 113 2.42 19.62 3.05
CA GLN A 113 2.79 19.36 1.67
C GLN A 113 1.68 19.88 0.75
N ASP A 114 2.03 20.74 -0.23
CA ASP A 114 1.10 21.31 -1.20
C ASP A 114 0.98 20.42 -2.44
N VAL A 115 2.07 19.77 -2.86
CA VAL A 115 2.17 18.94 -4.06
C VAL A 115 2.45 17.50 -3.67
N ALA A 116 1.75 16.55 -4.26
CA ALA A 116 2.02 15.12 -4.07
C ALA A 116 3.29 14.71 -4.82
N VAL A 117 4.20 14.01 -4.17
CA VAL A 117 5.51 13.66 -4.72
C VAL A 117 5.67 12.13 -4.77
N GLY A 118 6.25 11.64 -5.85
CA GLY A 118 6.72 10.27 -6.01
C GLY A 118 7.98 10.24 -6.84
N ARG A 119 8.69 9.09 -6.81
CA ARG A 119 9.95 8.90 -7.52
C ARG A 119 9.93 7.62 -8.35
N PHE A 120 10.47 7.69 -9.56
CA PHE A 120 10.97 6.54 -10.29
C PHE A 120 12.47 6.46 -10.04
N PRO A 121 12.95 5.51 -9.24
CA PRO A 121 14.37 5.41 -8.88
C PRO A 121 15.15 4.73 -10.01
N VAL A 122 15.26 5.42 -11.14
CA VAL A 122 15.84 4.88 -12.37
C VAL A 122 17.15 5.61 -12.69
N SER A 123 18.19 4.86 -12.97
CA SER A 123 19.50 5.36 -13.38
C SER A 123 19.87 4.97 -14.82
N THR A 124 19.05 4.11 -15.45
CA THR A 124 19.28 3.63 -16.82
C THR A 124 18.02 3.74 -17.68
N PRO A 125 18.14 3.84 -19.02
CA PRO A 125 16.99 3.82 -19.93
C PRO A 125 16.15 2.53 -19.83
N GLU A 126 16.79 1.40 -19.50
CA GLU A 126 16.14 0.12 -19.30
C GLU A 126 15.23 0.14 -18.08
N GLU A 127 15.71 0.65 -16.97
CA GLU A 127 14.91 0.84 -15.73
C GLU A 127 13.77 1.83 -15.96
N ALA A 128 14.05 2.94 -16.65
CA ALA A 128 13.02 3.91 -17.03
C ALA A 128 11.90 3.25 -17.83
N LYS A 129 12.25 2.39 -18.79
CA LYS A 129 11.28 1.63 -19.56
C LYS A 129 10.46 0.67 -18.70
N ILE A 130 11.10 -0.03 -17.76
CA ILE A 130 10.42 -0.95 -16.82
C ILE A 130 9.36 -0.19 -16.00
N MET A 131 9.72 0.94 -15.39
CA MET A 131 8.80 1.73 -14.58
C MET A 131 7.63 2.28 -15.38
N VAL A 132 7.90 2.80 -16.58
CA VAL A 132 6.86 3.32 -17.47
C VAL A 132 5.92 2.22 -17.94
N ASP A 133 6.44 1.10 -18.41
CA ASP A 133 5.63 -0.02 -18.88
C ASP A 133 4.76 -0.61 -17.77
N LYS A 134 5.31 -0.80 -16.57
CA LYS A 134 4.55 -1.27 -15.41
C LYS A 134 3.39 -0.33 -15.08
N THR A 135 3.66 0.98 -15.01
CA THR A 135 2.67 1.99 -14.68
C THR A 135 1.56 2.04 -15.73
N ILE A 136 1.91 2.05 -17.02
CA ILE A 136 0.93 2.05 -18.13
C ILE A 136 0.08 0.77 -18.09
N ASN A 137 0.71 -0.40 -18.02
CA ASN A 137 0.01 -1.69 -17.98
C ASN A 137 -0.93 -1.80 -16.76
N TYR A 138 -0.51 -1.28 -15.61
CA TYR A 138 -1.36 -1.25 -14.42
C TYR A 138 -2.57 -0.32 -14.61
N MET A 139 -2.36 0.88 -15.18
CA MET A 139 -3.44 1.84 -15.43
C MET A 139 -4.41 1.36 -16.52
N GLU A 140 -3.93 0.66 -17.55
CA GLU A 140 -4.76 0.01 -18.56
C GLU A 140 -5.55 -1.18 -17.99
N ASN A 141 -5.07 -1.72 -16.87
CA ASN A 141 -5.73 -2.76 -16.09
C ASN A 141 -6.06 -4.04 -16.89
N ALA A 142 -5.21 -4.39 -17.85
CA ALA A 142 -5.39 -5.58 -18.68
C ALA A 142 -5.48 -6.89 -17.86
N ASN A 143 -4.82 -6.93 -16.69
CA ASN A 143 -4.81 -8.07 -15.75
C ASN A 143 -5.87 -7.95 -14.64
N ALA A 144 -6.94 -7.15 -14.83
CA ALA A 144 -7.99 -7.01 -13.84
C ALA A 144 -8.53 -8.38 -13.39
N GLY A 145 -8.74 -8.56 -12.11
CA GLY A 145 -9.20 -9.80 -11.53
C GLY A 145 -9.46 -9.68 -10.03
N SER A 146 -9.97 -10.76 -9.42
CA SER A 146 -10.34 -10.80 -8.00
C SER A 146 -9.17 -10.52 -7.03
N TRP A 147 -7.92 -10.61 -7.49
CA TRP A 147 -6.75 -10.19 -6.72
C TRP A 147 -6.80 -8.71 -6.29
N GLN A 148 -7.49 -7.87 -7.07
CA GLN A 148 -7.71 -6.45 -6.76
C GLN A 148 -8.67 -6.24 -5.58
N ASN A 149 -9.33 -7.31 -5.13
CA ASN A 149 -10.20 -7.29 -3.96
C ASN A 149 -9.50 -7.81 -2.69
N THR A 150 -8.20 -8.09 -2.73
CA THR A 150 -7.44 -8.64 -1.61
C THR A 150 -6.52 -7.59 -1.00
N LEU A 151 -6.62 -7.41 0.32
CA LEU A 151 -5.69 -6.65 1.14
C LEU A 151 -5.04 -7.60 2.14
N MET A 152 -3.70 -7.65 2.19
CA MET A 152 -2.95 -8.50 3.10
C MET A 152 -2.22 -7.67 4.15
N PHE A 153 -2.47 -7.94 5.41
CA PHE A 153 -1.83 -7.30 6.56
C PHE A 153 -0.89 -8.29 7.24
N MET A 154 0.36 -7.90 7.37
CA MET A 154 1.46 -8.74 7.84
C MET A 154 2.18 -8.06 8.99
N ALA A 155 2.58 -8.81 10.00
CA ALA A 155 3.41 -8.27 11.08
C ALA A 155 4.32 -9.30 11.70
N ASP A 156 5.55 -8.86 12.06
CA ASP A 156 6.44 -9.65 12.90
C ASP A 156 6.04 -9.60 14.37
N ASP A 157 6.62 -10.49 15.16
CA ASP A 157 6.37 -10.65 16.60
C ASP A 157 7.28 -9.78 17.48
N GLY A 158 8.01 -8.83 16.87
CA GLY A 158 8.93 -7.94 17.58
C GLY A 158 8.23 -6.95 18.52
N ASN A 159 9.04 -6.32 19.38
CA ASN A 159 8.61 -5.29 20.35
C ASN A 159 7.45 -5.74 21.25
N ASP A 160 7.53 -6.97 21.79
CA ASP A 160 6.51 -7.54 22.69
C ASP A 160 5.11 -7.54 22.04
N ASN A 161 5.03 -8.08 20.82
CA ASN A 161 3.82 -8.18 19.99
C ASN A 161 3.24 -6.82 19.50
N LEU A 162 3.94 -5.72 19.67
CA LEU A 162 3.43 -4.38 19.29
C LEU A 162 3.07 -4.31 17.81
N HIS A 163 3.92 -4.86 16.94
CA HIS A 163 3.70 -4.79 15.49
C HIS A 163 2.46 -5.58 15.07
N MET A 164 2.28 -6.80 15.62
CA MET A 164 1.08 -7.60 15.35
C MET A 164 -0.19 -6.92 15.86
N LYS A 165 -0.13 -6.31 17.05
CA LYS A 165 -1.26 -5.53 17.59
C LYS A 165 -1.61 -4.35 16.72
N ASP A 166 -0.62 -3.58 16.25
CA ASP A 166 -0.83 -2.41 15.40
C ASP A 166 -1.39 -2.80 14.03
N ALA A 167 -0.87 -3.88 13.42
CA ALA A 167 -1.37 -4.40 12.15
C ALA A 167 -2.80 -4.94 12.28
N ASP A 168 -3.12 -5.65 13.37
CA ASP A 168 -4.48 -6.16 13.63
C ASP A 168 -5.49 -5.02 13.80
N GLU A 169 -5.14 -3.97 14.55
CA GLU A 169 -6.01 -2.81 14.73
C GLU A 169 -6.28 -2.10 13.39
N VAL A 170 -5.26 -1.94 12.53
CA VAL A 170 -5.42 -1.33 11.21
C VAL A 170 -6.25 -2.23 10.30
N ALA A 171 -5.98 -3.54 10.27
CA ALA A 171 -6.71 -4.52 9.48
C ALA A 171 -8.20 -4.57 9.86
N ASN A 172 -8.50 -4.57 11.16
CA ASN A 172 -9.89 -4.54 11.64
C ASN A 172 -10.60 -3.25 11.24
N TYR A 173 -9.95 -2.10 11.39
CA TYR A 173 -10.50 -0.82 10.97
C TYR A 173 -10.83 -0.80 9.46
N ILE A 174 -9.91 -1.31 8.63
CA ILE A 174 -10.12 -1.38 7.18
C ILE A 174 -11.24 -2.37 6.84
N ALA A 175 -11.31 -3.52 7.52
CA ALA A 175 -12.39 -4.50 7.34
C ALA A 175 -13.78 -3.93 7.67
N ASP A 176 -13.87 -3.11 8.72
CA ASP A 176 -15.13 -2.50 9.12
C ASP A 176 -15.54 -1.36 8.19
N LYS A 177 -14.59 -0.57 7.71
CA LYS A 177 -14.84 0.56 6.82
C LYS A 177 -15.07 0.16 5.36
N TYR A 178 -14.39 -0.86 4.90
CA TYR A 178 -14.42 -1.37 3.53
C TYR A 178 -14.70 -2.87 3.52
N PRO A 179 -15.92 -3.29 3.92
CA PRO A 179 -16.26 -4.71 4.13
C PRO A 179 -16.25 -5.54 2.85
N ASP A 180 -16.27 -4.88 1.68
CA ASP A 180 -16.26 -5.55 0.38
C ASP A 180 -14.90 -6.17 0.04
N PHE A 181 -13.80 -5.66 0.66
CA PHE A 181 -12.48 -6.25 0.48
C PHE A 181 -12.28 -7.55 1.25
N GLN A 182 -11.53 -8.45 0.65
CA GLN A 182 -11.01 -9.64 1.34
C GLN A 182 -9.78 -9.27 2.15
N ILE A 183 -9.93 -9.24 3.48
CA ILE A 183 -8.82 -9.00 4.41
C ILE A 183 -8.14 -10.33 4.73
N LYS A 184 -6.82 -10.38 4.61
CA LYS A 184 -5.95 -11.47 5.05
C LYS A 184 -4.99 -10.96 6.12
N LYS A 185 -4.84 -11.70 7.20
CA LYS A 185 -3.90 -11.39 8.30
C LYS A 185 -2.83 -12.45 8.38
N VAL A 186 -1.58 -12.05 8.47
CA VAL A 186 -0.44 -12.95 8.68
C VAL A 186 0.40 -12.38 9.82
N MET A 187 0.11 -12.86 11.02
CA MET A 187 0.81 -12.51 12.26
C MET A 187 1.81 -13.61 12.57
N TRP A 188 3.09 -13.30 12.60
CA TRP A 188 4.11 -14.35 12.51
C TRP A 188 4.11 -15.30 13.69
N ASP A 189 3.84 -14.81 14.89
CA ASP A 189 3.76 -15.67 16.08
C ASP A 189 2.54 -16.62 16.10
N ALA A 190 1.59 -16.48 15.17
CA ALA A 190 0.55 -17.48 14.96
C ALA A 190 1.08 -18.78 14.33
N TYR A 191 2.28 -18.73 13.72
CA TYR A 191 2.90 -19.84 12.99
C TYR A 191 4.07 -20.45 13.75
N GLN A 192 4.47 -21.67 13.35
CA GLN A 192 5.60 -22.35 13.95
C GLN A 192 6.92 -21.70 13.54
N ARG A 193 7.67 -21.21 14.54
CA ARG A 193 9.04 -20.75 14.35
C ARG A 193 10.00 -21.94 14.29
N THR A 194 10.95 -21.88 13.39
CA THR A 194 12.06 -22.83 13.30
C THR A 194 13.34 -22.12 13.71
N THR A 195 14.10 -22.75 14.61
CA THR A 195 15.40 -22.26 15.06
C THR A 195 16.51 -23.14 14.51
N SER A 196 17.54 -22.54 13.95
CA SER A 196 18.70 -23.22 13.40
C SER A 196 19.99 -22.48 13.78
N SER A 197 21.14 -23.01 13.37
CA SER A 197 22.45 -22.36 13.58
C SER A 197 22.61 -21.00 12.87
N VAL A 198 21.76 -20.72 11.88
CA VAL A 198 21.75 -19.44 11.14
C VAL A 198 20.68 -18.47 11.62
N GLY A 199 19.95 -18.81 12.69
CA GLY A 199 18.92 -17.97 13.29
C GLY A 199 17.52 -18.57 13.26
N ASN A 200 16.56 -17.73 13.63
CA ASN A 200 15.14 -18.04 13.62
C ASN A 200 14.54 -17.79 12.23
N SER A 201 13.50 -18.53 11.89
CA SER A 201 12.73 -18.34 10.64
C SER A 201 11.28 -18.77 10.79
N TYR A 202 10.41 -18.25 9.93
CA TYR A 202 9.01 -18.63 9.81
C TYR A 202 8.72 -19.16 8.39
N PRO A 203 9.06 -20.43 8.09
CA PRO A 203 8.96 -20.97 6.73
C PRO A 203 7.54 -20.91 6.14
N GLU A 204 6.53 -21.14 6.98
CA GLU A 204 5.12 -21.09 6.58
C GLU A 204 4.69 -19.66 6.23
N VAL A 205 5.10 -18.67 7.03
CA VAL A 205 4.85 -17.24 6.74
C VAL A 205 5.49 -16.84 5.41
N THR A 206 6.75 -17.23 5.21
CA THR A 206 7.46 -17.00 3.93
C THR A 206 6.70 -17.59 2.75
N ARG A 207 6.20 -18.83 2.88
CA ARG A 207 5.41 -19.49 1.84
C ARG A 207 4.13 -18.72 1.54
N ILE A 208 3.35 -18.35 2.56
CA ILE A 208 2.07 -17.63 2.41
C ILE A 208 2.28 -16.28 1.72
N ILE A 209 3.31 -15.52 2.12
CA ILE A 209 3.59 -14.22 1.52
C ILE A 209 3.99 -14.38 0.05
N LYS A 210 4.88 -15.33 -0.27
CA LYS A 210 5.32 -15.58 -1.65
C LYS A 210 4.19 -16.08 -2.53
N GLU A 211 3.31 -16.91 -2.03
CA GLU A 211 2.12 -17.36 -2.76
C GLU A 211 1.14 -16.19 -3.00
N GLN A 212 0.93 -15.33 -2.00
CA GLN A 212 0.09 -14.15 -2.20
C GLN A 212 0.71 -13.18 -3.20
N GLN A 213 2.02 -12.95 -3.12
CA GLN A 213 2.76 -12.15 -4.10
C GLN A 213 2.59 -12.68 -5.52
N ALA A 214 2.69 -14.00 -5.71
CA ALA A 214 2.50 -14.63 -7.01
C ALA A 214 1.06 -14.51 -7.54
N ASN A 215 0.08 -14.60 -6.67
CA ASN A 215 -1.34 -14.45 -7.01
C ASN A 215 -1.76 -12.99 -7.20
N GLY A 216 -1.05 -12.06 -6.58
CA GLY A 216 -1.37 -10.64 -6.52
C GLY A 216 -2.28 -10.27 -5.35
N ALA A 217 -2.23 -9.01 -4.99
CA ALA A 217 -3.11 -8.34 -4.06
C ALA A 217 -3.21 -6.86 -4.46
N LEU A 218 -4.26 -6.15 -4.04
CA LEU A 218 -4.32 -4.70 -4.24
C LEU A 218 -3.26 -4.01 -3.38
N ILE A 219 -3.19 -4.40 -2.10
CA ILE A 219 -2.20 -3.90 -1.14
C ILE A 219 -1.60 -5.09 -0.36
N MET A 220 -0.28 -5.05 -0.17
CA MET A 220 0.45 -5.88 0.77
C MET A 220 1.09 -4.96 1.81
N ASP A 221 0.56 -4.97 3.03
CA ASP A 221 0.93 -4.09 4.12
C ASP A 221 1.72 -4.85 5.19
N TYR A 222 2.89 -4.34 5.56
CA TYR A 222 3.77 -4.93 6.55
C TYR A 222 4.11 -3.94 7.67
N ALA A 223 3.92 -4.35 8.92
CA ALA A 223 4.36 -3.63 10.11
C ALA A 223 5.40 -4.46 10.87
N GLY A 224 6.59 -3.91 11.13
CA GLY A 224 7.63 -4.69 11.78
C GLY A 224 9.03 -4.11 11.70
N HIS A 225 10.00 -4.93 12.06
CA HIS A 225 11.41 -4.65 11.83
C HIS A 225 11.79 -4.87 10.37
N ALA A 226 12.66 -4.03 9.85
CA ALA A 226 13.22 -4.21 8.51
C ALA A 226 14.61 -3.61 8.39
N SER A 227 15.23 -3.88 7.26
CA SER A 227 16.41 -3.22 6.74
C SER A 227 16.30 -3.16 5.21
N ALA A 228 17.23 -2.51 4.56
CA ALA A 228 17.30 -2.48 3.09
C ALA A 228 17.28 -3.89 2.45
N GLY A 229 17.79 -4.89 3.14
CA GLY A 229 17.96 -6.25 2.61
C GLY A 229 16.90 -7.27 3.02
N GLN A 230 16.07 -6.99 4.03
CA GLN A 230 15.15 -7.99 4.58
C GLN A 230 14.01 -7.40 5.39
N LEU A 231 12.87 -8.10 5.38
CA LEU A 231 11.78 -7.90 6.34
C LEU A 231 12.00 -8.83 7.52
N SER A 232 11.98 -8.26 8.72
CA SER A 232 12.23 -8.83 10.03
C SER A 232 13.62 -9.43 10.27
N HIS A 233 13.86 -9.71 11.54
CA HIS A 233 15.06 -10.42 11.98
C HIS A 233 15.09 -11.88 11.46
N GLU A 234 13.93 -12.50 11.30
CA GLU A 234 13.75 -13.87 10.80
C GLU A 234 13.87 -13.97 9.27
N GLN A 235 14.12 -12.85 8.60
CA GLN A 235 14.39 -12.80 7.15
C GLN A 235 13.28 -13.46 6.31
N VAL A 236 12.03 -13.19 6.65
CA VAL A 236 10.87 -13.84 6.04
C VAL A 236 10.76 -13.54 4.54
N VAL A 237 11.06 -12.31 4.15
CA VAL A 237 11.22 -11.91 2.74
C VAL A 237 12.51 -11.08 2.62
N LYS A 238 13.31 -11.37 1.60
CA LYS A 238 14.64 -10.77 1.38
C LYS A 238 14.65 -9.95 0.09
N LEU A 239 15.64 -9.08 -0.03
CA LEU A 239 15.95 -8.35 -1.26
C LEU A 239 16.00 -9.27 -2.49
N MET A 240 16.67 -10.43 -2.36
CA MET A 240 16.76 -11.42 -3.43
C MET A 240 15.38 -11.94 -3.87
N ASP A 241 14.41 -12.05 -2.97
CA ASP A 241 13.06 -12.46 -3.31
C ASP A 241 12.37 -11.41 -4.18
N PHE A 242 12.50 -10.12 -3.84
CA PHE A 242 11.96 -9.03 -4.64
C PHE A 242 12.58 -8.96 -6.03
N ASN A 243 13.86 -9.21 -6.16
CA ASN A 243 14.55 -9.31 -7.46
C ASN A 243 14.06 -10.49 -8.31
N ASN A 244 13.55 -11.56 -7.68
CA ASN A 244 13.17 -12.81 -8.35
C ASN A 244 11.67 -13.05 -8.45
N PHE A 245 10.81 -12.20 -7.90
CA PHE A 245 9.37 -12.33 -8.03
C PHE A 245 8.93 -12.31 -9.51
N LYS A 246 8.00 -13.23 -9.83
CA LYS A 246 7.43 -13.35 -11.17
C LYS A 246 5.91 -13.28 -11.05
N ASN A 247 5.38 -12.07 -11.06
CA ASN A 247 3.94 -11.83 -10.95
C ASN A 247 3.51 -10.74 -11.92
N THR A 248 2.40 -10.96 -12.59
CA THR A 248 1.77 -9.96 -13.49
C THR A 248 0.78 -9.07 -12.74
N ASN A 249 0.25 -9.57 -11.62
CA ASN A 249 -0.67 -8.87 -10.73
C ASN A 249 0.17 -8.10 -9.70
N LEU A 250 0.40 -6.82 -9.97
CA LEU A 250 1.35 -6.00 -9.21
C LEU A 250 0.66 -5.32 -8.02
N PRO A 251 1.02 -5.65 -6.76
CA PRO A 251 0.50 -4.96 -5.59
C PRO A 251 1.12 -3.58 -5.40
N LEU A 252 0.43 -2.73 -4.63
CA LEU A 252 1.09 -1.69 -3.86
C LEU A 252 1.68 -2.35 -2.59
N TRP A 253 2.99 -2.29 -2.40
CA TRP A 253 3.61 -2.61 -1.11
C TRP A 253 3.59 -1.40 -0.20
N VAL A 254 3.18 -1.61 1.04
CA VAL A 254 3.19 -0.62 2.12
C VAL A 254 3.99 -1.19 3.27
N THR A 255 4.92 -0.41 3.83
CA THR A 255 5.74 -0.89 4.94
C THR A 255 5.80 0.16 6.05
N ALA A 256 5.38 -0.23 7.24
CA ALA A 256 5.55 0.51 8.49
C ALA A 256 6.74 -0.06 9.26
N ALA A 257 7.95 0.11 8.71
CA ALA A 257 9.18 -0.51 9.19
C ALA A 257 10.38 0.39 8.91
N CYS A 258 11.49 0.21 9.64
CA CYS A 258 12.70 1.01 9.51
C CYS A 258 13.50 0.69 8.24
N ASP A 259 14.16 1.69 7.67
CA ASP A 259 15.27 1.54 6.68
C ASP A 259 14.96 0.58 5.51
N VAL A 260 13.73 0.46 5.10
CA VAL A 260 13.33 -0.53 4.10
C VAL A 260 13.69 -0.11 2.68
N MET A 261 13.76 1.21 2.43
CA MET A 261 14.09 1.75 1.11
C MET A 261 14.94 3.02 1.19
N PRO A 262 16.20 2.94 1.65
CA PRO A 262 17.13 4.06 1.62
C PRO A 262 17.62 4.32 0.18
N TYR A 263 16.73 4.87 -0.66
CA TYR A 263 16.95 5.07 -2.11
C TYR A 263 18.03 6.11 -2.45
N ASP A 264 18.62 6.78 -1.48
CA ASP A 264 19.81 7.61 -1.63
C ASP A 264 21.11 6.83 -1.45
N GLY A 265 21.05 5.53 -1.22
CA GLY A 265 22.18 4.63 -1.09
C GLY A 265 22.79 4.24 -2.44
N VAL A 266 23.96 3.62 -2.41
CA VAL A 266 24.62 3.03 -3.58
C VAL A 266 24.35 1.52 -3.70
N GLU A 267 23.68 0.95 -2.72
CA GLU A 267 23.34 -0.47 -2.66
C GLU A 267 21.83 -0.63 -2.85
N ASP A 268 21.45 -1.67 -3.56
CA ASP A 268 20.03 -2.02 -3.76
C ASP A 268 19.30 -2.18 -2.44
N ASN A 269 18.04 -1.79 -2.43
CA ASN A 269 17.13 -1.99 -1.31
C ASN A 269 15.82 -2.64 -1.78
N ILE A 270 15.02 -3.10 -0.82
CA ILE A 270 13.75 -3.80 -1.10
C ILE A 270 12.79 -2.94 -1.91
N GLY A 271 12.69 -1.63 -1.62
CA GLY A 271 11.77 -0.75 -2.33
C GLY A 271 12.11 -0.64 -3.81
N GLU A 272 13.36 -0.39 -4.14
CA GLU A 272 13.85 -0.31 -5.53
C GLU A 272 13.74 -1.66 -6.23
N ALA A 273 14.20 -2.73 -5.60
CA ALA A 273 14.07 -4.08 -6.15
C ALA A 273 12.63 -4.46 -6.48
N ALA A 274 11.68 -4.04 -5.64
CA ALA A 274 10.26 -4.30 -5.87
C ALA A 274 9.73 -3.60 -7.12
N VAL A 275 10.10 -2.33 -7.33
CA VAL A 275 9.56 -1.55 -8.46
C VAL A 275 10.36 -1.74 -9.75
N LEU A 276 11.67 -1.96 -9.67
CA LEU A 276 12.55 -2.13 -10.84
C LEU A 276 12.58 -3.57 -11.40
N ASN A 277 12.03 -4.56 -10.69
CA ASN A 277 11.97 -5.94 -11.20
C ASN A 277 11.16 -6.01 -12.52
N PRO A 278 11.78 -6.39 -13.66
CA PRO A 278 11.09 -6.42 -14.95
C PRO A 278 10.05 -7.52 -15.09
N ASN A 279 10.10 -8.55 -14.23
CA ASN A 279 9.27 -9.75 -14.31
C ASN A 279 8.16 -9.80 -13.27
N GLY A 280 8.10 -8.80 -12.37
CA GLY A 280 7.13 -8.81 -11.26
C GLY A 280 7.41 -7.73 -10.23
N GLY A 281 7.35 -8.09 -8.94
CA GLY A 281 7.51 -7.17 -7.82
C GLY A 281 6.24 -6.37 -7.54
N ALA A 282 6.34 -5.06 -7.54
CA ALA A 282 5.27 -4.13 -7.19
C ALA A 282 5.05 -3.06 -8.28
N VAL A 283 3.85 -2.47 -8.31
CA VAL A 283 3.59 -1.29 -9.15
C VAL A 283 4.10 -0.01 -8.50
N ALA A 284 4.08 0.01 -7.18
CA ALA A 284 4.64 1.07 -6.37
C ALA A 284 5.02 0.51 -4.99
N PHE A 285 5.94 1.18 -4.32
CA PHE A 285 6.38 0.84 -2.96
C PHE A 285 6.30 2.08 -2.06
N TYR A 286 5.63 1.94 -0.94
CA TYR A 286 5.49 2.96 0.07
C TYR A 286 6.19 2.52 1.36
N GLY A 287 7.22 3.25 1.79
CA GLY A 287 8.04 2.83 2.92
C GLY A 287 8.94 3.94 3.43
N THR A 288 9.92 3.58 4.24
CA THR A 288 10.77 4.51 4.97
C THR A 288 12.21 4.49 4.49
N THR A 289 12.82 5.67 4.53
CA THR A 289 14.21 5.88 4.09
C THR A 289 15.23 5.74 5.20
N ARG A 290 14.81 5.82 6.45
CA ARG A 290 15.67 5.73 7.66
C ARG A 290 14.91 5.08 8.81
N THR A 291 15.58 5.01 9.97
CA THR A 291 15.02 4.52 11.23
C THR A 291 13.83 5.37 11.67
N VAL A 292 12.72 4.72 11.94
CA VAL A 292 11.45 5.32 12.37
C VAL A 292 10.98 4.71 13.70
N TYR A 293 10.07 5.38 14.37
CA TYR A 293 9.56 4.93 15.68
C TYR A 293 8.27 4.14 15.54
N ALA A 294 8.26 2.92 16.06
CA ALA A 294 7.14 1.97 15.95
C ALA A 294 5.79 2.60 16.39
N ASN A 295 5.76 3.33 17.50
CA ASN A 295 4.55 3.98 18.00
C ASN A 295 4.00 5.09 17.09
N ARG A 296 4.81 5.63 16.15
CA ARG A 296 4.39 6.62 15.15
C ARG A 296 4.08 5.98 13.81
N ASN A 297 4.71 4.87 13.50
CA ASN A 297 4.50 4.14 12.25
C ASN A 297 3.05 3.70 12.08
N LYS A 298 2.42 3.22 13.16
CA LYS A 298 0.99 2.87 13.16
C LYS A 298 0.10 4.03 12.69
N TYR A 299 0.36 5.24 13.15
CA TYR A 299 -0.46 6.39 12.76
C TYR A 299 -0.24 6.80 11.31
N MET A 300 1.01 6.75 10.83
CA MET A 300 1.30 7.03 9.42
C MET A 300 0.69 5.97 8.50
N ASN A 301 0.83 4.69 8.84
CA ASN A 301 0.23 3.58 8.12
C ASN A 301 -1.30 3.69 8.08
N ARG A 302 -1.94 3.91 9.22
CA ARG A 302 -3.39 4.11 9.31
C ARG A 302 -3.86 5.30 8.48
N ALA A 303 -3.20 6.45 8.59
CA ALA A 303 -3.53 7.65 7.82
C ALA A 303 -3.41 7.41 6.31
N PHE A 304 -2.36 6.74 5.88
CA PHE A 304 -2.16 6.41 4.47
C PHE A 304 -3.25 5.46 3.94
N LEU A 305 -3.50 4.35 4.64
CA LEU A 305 -4.53 3.37 4.24
C LEU A 305 -5.94 3.97 4.27
N TYR A 306 -6.23 4.84 5.24
CA TYR A 306 -7.49 5.59 5.29
C TYR A 306 -7.70 6.44 4.03
N ARG A 307 -6.62 7.02 3.48
CA ARG A 307 -6.67 7.88 2.30
C ARG A 307 -6.63 7.10 0.99
N VAL A 308 -5.74 6.13 0.84
CA VAL A 308 -5.50 5.44 -0.43
C VAL A 308 -6.68 4.58 -0.90
N LEU A 309 -7.52 4.12 0.03
CA LEU A 309 -8.77 3.40 -0.25
C LEU A 309 -10.00 4.33 -0.36
N SER A 310 -9.84 5.62 -0.06
CA SER A 310 -10.95 6.57 -0.13
C SER A 310 -11.20 7.06 -1.56
N THR A 311 -12.40 7.54 -1.80
CA THR A 311 -12.80 8.15 -3.06
C THR A 311 -13.11 9.63 -2.88
N LYS A 312 -12.87 10.42 -3.92
CA LYS A 312 -13.32 11.79 -4.04
C LYS A 312 -14.11 11.93 -5.35
N ASP A 313 -15.35 12.40 -5.24
CA ASP A 313 -16.26 12.52 -6.39
C ASP A 313 -16.43 11.20 -7.17
N GLY A 314 -16.51 10.07 -6.44
CA GLY A 314 -16.66 8.72 -6.99
C GLY A 314 -15.41 8.16 -7.65
N LYS A 315 -14.26 8.82 -7.55
CA LYS A 315 -12.97 8.35 -8.07
C LYS A 315 -12.00 8.04 -6.94
N PRO A 316 -11.23 6.94 -7.02
CA PRO A 316 -10.17 6.65 -6.06
C PRO A 316 -9.16 7.81 -6.00
N LEU A 317 -8.66 8.12 -4.81
CA LEU A 317 -7.50 9.01 -4.69
C LEU A 317 -6.28 8.38 -5.35
N THR A 318 -5.41 9.21 -5.92
CA THR A 318 -4.11 8.73 -6.37
C THR A 318 -3.22 8.39 -5.19
N ILE A 319 -2.25 7.50 -5.38
CA ILE A 319 -1.34 7.05 -4.31
C ILE A 319 -0.57 8.23 -3.72
N GLY A 320 -0.08 9.14 -4.59
CA GLY A 320 0.63 10.34 -4.14
C GLY A 320 -0.27 11.32 -3.38
N GLU A 321 -1.52 11.52 -3.82
CA GLU A 321 -2.47 12.36 -3.10
C GLU A 321 -2.84 11.76 -1.73
N ALA A 322 -2.99 10.45 -1.65
CA ALA A 322 -3.20 9.74 -0.39
C ALA A 322 -2.01 9.95 0.56
N HIS A 323 -0.78 9.85 0.06
CA HIS A 323 0.43 10.11 0.84
C HIS A 323 0.48 11.56 1.34
N ARG A 324 0.27 12.54 0.45
CA ARG A 324 0.24 13.96 0.80
C ARG A 324 -0.81 14.28 1.87
N GLN A 325 -2.04 13.77 1.69
CA GLN A 325 -3.11 13.98 2.67
C GLN A 325 -2.81 13.32 4.01
N ALA A 326 -2.29 12.09 4.02
CA ALA A 326 -1.92 11.37 5.25
C ALA A 326 -0.87 12.14 6.06
N GLN A 327 0.17 12.66 5.42
CA GLN A 327 1.15 13.50 6.09
C GLN A 327 0.53 14.80 6.64
N ASN A 328 -0.32 15.45 5.86
CA ASN A 328 -0.98 16.70 6.28
C ASN A 328 -1.98 16.47 7.40
N ASP A 329 -2.67 15.33 7.44
CA ASP A 329 -3.56 14.98 8.54
C ASP A 329 -2.80 14.87 9.86
N LEU A 330 -1.62 14.26 9.83
CA LEU A 330 -0.76 14.16 11.03
C LEU A 330 -0.17 15.52 11.44
N VAL A 331 0.10 16.42 10.51
CA VAL A 331 0.52 17.79 10.85
C VAL A 331 -0.62 18.55 11.57
N LYS A 332 -1.84 18.38 11.10
CA LYS A 332 -3.02 19.09 11.61
C LYS A 332 -3.69 18.43 12.81
N GLY A 333 -3.36 17.17 13.12
CA GLY A 333 -4.11 16.36 14.07
C GLY A 333 -5.54 16.06 13.59
N ASN A 334 -5.71 15.86 12.29
CA ASN A 334 -7.00 15.50 11.69
C ASN A 334 -7.35 14.03 12.00
N VAL A 335 -8.57 13.66 11.64
CA VAL A 335 -9.04 12.27 11.74
C VAL A 335 -8.27 11.39 10.76
N ILE A 336 -7.64 10.33 11.28
CA ILE A 336 -6.90 9.31 10.52
C ILE A 336 -7.58 7.94 10.55
N GLY A 337 -8.77 7.86 11.06
CA GLY A 337 -9.57 6.65 11.17
C GLY A 337 -10.54 6.70 12.33
N TYR A 338 -11.16 5.57 12.61
CA TYR A 338 -12.11 5.42 13.71
C TYR A 338 -11.78 4.14 14.48
N ASP A 339 -12.07 4.12 15.77
CA ASP A 339 -11.98 2.90 16.59
C ASP A 339 -13.22 2.00 16.39
N LYS A 340 -13.22 0.85 17.07
CA LYS A 340 -14.31 -0.13 16.98
C LYS A 340 -15.66 0.38 17.51
N GLU A 341 -15.66 1.43 18.32
CA GLU A 341 -16.84 2.12 18.81
C GLU A 341 -17.31 3.26 17.87
N GLY A 342 -16.60 3.48 16.76
CA GLY A 342 -16.87 4.56 15.80
C GLY A 342 -16.38 5.93 16.23
N LYS A 343 -15.54 6.03 17.27
CA LYS A 343 -14.95 7.26 17.73
C LYS A 343 -13.75 7.65 16.84
N PRO A 344 -13.65 8.92 16.42
CA PRO A 344 -12.55 9.35 15.58
C PRO A 344 -11.20 9.22 16.29
N ILE A 345 -10.22 8.69 15.58
CA ILE A 345 -8.81 8.65 15.97
C ILE A 345 -8.13 9.86 15.36
N THR A 346 -7.59 10.71 16.21
CA THR A 346 -6.81 11.88 15.81
C THR A 346 -5.44 11.80 16.45
N GLU A 347 -4.40 11.99 15.64
CA GLU A 347 -3.02 12.00 16.11
C GLU A 347 -2.25 13.11 15.42
N SER A 348 -1.25 13.65 16.09
CA SER A 348 -0.35 14.64 15.53
C SER A 348 1.08 14.14 15.56
N ASP A 349 1.76 14.25 14.42
CA ASP A 349 3.20 13.96 14.31
C ASP A 349 3.92 15.16 13.66
N LEU A 350 4.59 15.93 14.49
CA LEU A 350 5.42 17.07 14.09
C LEU A 350 6.92 16.71 14.12
N THR A 351 7.23 15.41 14.12
CA THR A 351 8.62 14.93 14.06
C THR A 351 9.04 14.60 12.63
N SER A 352 10.31 14.23 12.46
CA SER A 352 10.83 13.75 11.18
C SER A 352 10.24 12.40 10.74
N ASN A 353 9.63 11.64 11.65
CA ASN A 353 9.15 10.28 11.36
C ASN A 353 8.29 10.21 10.11
N ARG A 354 7.29 11.08 9.96
CA ARG A 354 6.42 11.11 8.78
C ARG A 354 7.13 11.49 7.48
N LEU A 355 8.16 12.36 7.56
CA LEU A 355 8.92 12.82 6.40
C LEU A 355 9.88 11.77 5.83
N GLN A 356 10.14 10.72 6.59
CA GLN A 356 10.94 9.57 6.14
C GLN A 356 10.14 8.59 5.29
N TYR A 357 8.81 8.70 5.28
CA TYR A 357 7.96 7.95 4.36
C TYR A 357 8.01 8.56 2.96
N ALA A 358 8.25 7.73 1.98
CA ALA A 358 8.29 8.13 0.57
C ALA A 358 7.56 7.14 -0.33
N LEU A 359 7.27 7.56 -1.55
CA LEU A 359 6.60 6.78 -2.58
C LEU A 359 7.54 6.54 -3.75
N LEU A 360 7.96 5.29 -3.95
CA LEU A 360 8.54 4.85 -5.21
C LEU A 360 7.42 4.42 -6.15
N GLY A 361 7.08 5.27 -7.12
CA GLY A 361 5.96 5.08 -8.03
C GLY A 361 5.42 6.41 -8.58
N ASP A 362 4.48 6.34 -9.52
CA ASP A 362 3.81 7.51 -10.07
C ASP A 362 2.81 8.09 -9.06
N PRO A 363 3.01 9.32 -8.57
CA PRO A 363 2.10 9.94 -7.61
C PRO A 363 0.71 10.23 -8.17
N ALA A 364 0.55 10.30 -9.48
CA ALA A 364 -0.72 10.54 -10.16
C ALA A 364 -1.51 9.26 -10.44
N MET A 365 -0.96 8.08 -10.12
CA MET A 365 -1.61 6.79 -10.34
C MET A 365 -2.59 6.46 -9.21
N PRO A 366 -3.89 6.17 -9.49
CA PRO A 366 -4.81 5.60 -8.52
C PRO A 366 -4.63 4.08 -8.42
N LEU A 367 -5.05 3.48 -7.30
CA LEU A 367 -5.23 2.04 -7.25
C LEU A 367 -6.43 1.58 -8.07
N ASN A 368 -6.36 0.36 -8.61
CA ASN A 368 -7.42 -0.25 -9.39
C ASN A 368 -8.56 -0.81 -8.50
N VAL A 369 -9.11 0.04 -7.64
CA VAL A 369 -10.27 -0.30 -6.78
C VAL A 369 -11.50 -0.48 -7.66
N PRO A 370 -12.34 -1.53 -7.44
CA PRO A 370 -13.64 -1.62 -8.08
C PRO A 370 -14.53 -0.43 -7.74
N THR A 371 -15.35 0.03 -8.69
CA THR A 371 -16.13 1.26 -8.54
C THR A 371 -17.63 1.03 -8.39
N LEU A 372 -18.12 -0.17 -8.71
CA LEU A 372 -19.51 -0.55 -8.51
C LEU A 372 -19.64 -1.51 -7.32
N LYS A 373 -20.86 -1.64 -6.82
CA LYS A 373 -21.18 -2.59 -5.75
C LYS A 373 -21.78 -3.88 -6.26
N VAL A 374 -21.40 -4.98 -5.60
CA VAL A 374 -22.08 -6.27 -5.73
C VAL A 374 -22.97 -6.46 -4.52
N VAL A 375 -24.25 -6.68 -4.74
CA VAL A 375 -25.24 -6.88 -3.67
C VAL A 375 -25.66 -8.33 -3.61
N VAL A 376 -25.62 -8.92 -2.42
CA VAL A 376 -26.25 -10.24 -2.15
C VAL A 376 -27.72 -10.01 -1.83
N ASP A 377 -28.62 -10.51 -2.67
CA ASP A 377 -30.07 -10.36 -2.47
C ASP A 377 -30.62 -11.40 -1.52
N SER A 378 -30.17 -12.65 -1.65
CA SER A 378 -30.61 -13.73 -0.79
C SER A 378 -29.54 -14.81 -0.58
N VAL A 379 -29.67 -15.49 0.54
CA VAL A 379 -28.95 -16.73 0.87
C VAL A 379 -29.97 -17.81 1.19
N ASN A 380 -29.96 -18.91 0.44
CA ASN A 380 -30.98 -19.99 0.56
C ASN A 380 -32.41 -19.47 0.48
N SER A 381 -32.66 -18.52 -0.44
CA SER A 381 -34.00 -17.85 -0.64
C SER A 381 -34.44 -16.97 0.54
N ILE A 382 -33.61 -16.76 1.55
CA ILE A 382 -33.83 -15.79 2.63
C ILE A 382 -33.24 -14.47 2.20
N SER A 383 -34.06 -13.43 2.12
CA SER A 383 -33.64 -12.09 1.72
C SER A 383 -32.65 -11.48 2.75
N THR A 384 -31.58 -10.88 2.26
CA THR A 384 -30.63 -10.15 3.11
C THR A 384 -31.17 -8.81 3.61
N SER A 385 -32.22 -8.28 2.98
CA SER A 385 -32.94 -7.07 3.43
C SER A 385 -33.91 -7.32 4.59
N ASP A 386 -34.24 -8.59 4.89
CA ASP A 386 -35.09 -8.96 6.01
C ASP A 386 -34.25 -9.15 7.30
N ALA A 387 -34.15 -8.11 8.08
CA ALA A 387 -33.39 -8.13 9.35
C ALA A 387 -33.96 -9.13 10.39
N SER A 388 -35.18 -9.62 10.22
CA SER A 388 -35.84 -10.59 11.12
C SER A 388 -35.48 -12.04 10.79
N ALA A 389 -35.03 -12.31 9.54
CA ALA A 389 -34.70 -13.63 9.06
C ALA A 389 -33.15 -13.80 8.97
N LYS A 390 -32.64 -14.88 9.55
CA LYS A 390 -31.20 -15.22 9.46
C LYS A 390 -31.03 -16.41 8.50
N ALA A 391 -30.28 -16.20 7.44
CA ALA A 391 -29.86 -17.29 6.58
C ALA A 391 -28.77 -18.12 7.32
N MET A 392 -29.02 -19.43 7.43
CA MET A 392 -28.08 -20.34 8.11
C MET A 392 -27.42 -21.28 7.11
N LEU A 393 -26.11 -21.40 7.22
CA LEU A 393 -25.35 -22.44 6.53
C LEU A 393 -25.14 -23.62 7.50
N LYS A 394 -25.54 -24.83 7.06
CA LYS A 394 -25.36 -26.06 7.83
C LYS A 394 -24.36 -26.99 7.12
N ALA A 395 -23.54 -27.65 7.89
CA ALA A 395 -22.57 -28.64 7.38
C ALA A 395 -23.24 -29.66 6.45
N GLY A 396 -22.68 -29.86 5.28
CA GLY A 396 -23.15 -30.83 4.29
C GLY A 396 -24.37 -30.41 3.46
N MET A 397 -24.97 -29.23 3.70
CA MET A 397 -26.03 -28.71 2.83
C MET A 397 -25.46 -28.11 1.54
N VAL A 398 -26.31 -27.93 0.55
CA VAL A 398 -26.05 -27.07 -0.60
C VAL A 398 -26.59 -25.67 -0.27
N ALA A 399 -25.69 -24.70 -0.28
CA ALA A 399 -26.04 -23.29 -0.14
C ALA A 399 -26.22 -22.65 -1.52
N ARG A 400 -27.14 -21.70 -1.62
CA ARG A 400 -27.36 -20.88 -2.81
C ARG A 400 -27.28 -19.41 -2.42
N ILE A 401 -26.56 -18.65 -3.25
CA ILE A 401 -26.45 -17.19 -3.12
C ILE A 401 -26.94 -16.58 -4.43
N ASP A 402 -27.88 -15.64 -4.33
CA ASP A 402 -28.38 -14.84 -5.43
C ASP A 402 -28.03 -13.38 -5.18
N GLY A 403 -27.71 -12.64 -6.25
CA GLY A 403 -27.34 -11.23 -6.11
C GLY A 403 -27.33 -10.48 -7.44
N HIS A 404 -26.96 -9.20 -7.36
CA HIS A 404 -26.89 -8.33 -8.53
C HIS A 404 -25.77 -7.30 -8.44
N ILE A 405 -25.46 -6.68 -9.58
CA ILE A 405 -24.58 -5.51 -9.67
C ILE A 405 -25.45 -4.26 -9.53
N GLU A 406 -25.22 -3.48 -8.47
CA GLU A 406 -26.04 -2.31 -8.16
C GLU A 406 -25.98 -1.28 -9.29
N GLY A 407 -27.16 -0.86 -9.75
CA GLY A 407 -27.30 0.19 -10.77
C GLY A 407 -26.79 -0.16 -12.17
N ASN A 408 -26.50 -1.44 -12.47
CA ASN A 408 -26.04 -1.85 -13.79
C ASN A 408 -26.69 -3.13 -14.28
N GLU A 409 -27.92 -3.01 -14.77
CA GLU A 409 -28.68 -4.13 -15.37
C GLU A 409 -28.13 -4.60 -16.72
N ALA A 410 -27.23 -3.85 -17.34
CA ALA A 410 -26.59 -4.24 -18.59
C ALA A 410 -25.28 -5.04 -18.37
N PHE A 411 -24.85 -5.22 -17.11
CA PHE A 411 -23.62 -5.92 -16.79
C PHE A 411 -23.71 -7.40 -17.17
N ASN A 412 -22.80 -7.83 -18.05
CA ASN A 412 -22.59 -9.23 -18.39
C ASN A 412 -21.12 -9.57 -18.18
N GLY A 413 -20.81 -10.63 -17.45
CA GLY A 413 -19.46 -10.98 -17.10
C GLY A 413 -19.36 -12.14 -16.13
N VAL A 414 -18.40 -12.07 -15.24
CA VAL A 414 -18.10 -13.11 -14.24
C VAL A 414 -18.08 -12.49 -12.84
N VAL A 415 -18.71 -13.17 -11.88
CA VAL A 415 -18.55 -12.92 -10.46
C VAL A 415 -17.66 -14.00 -9.85
N THR A 416 -16.66 -13.60 -9.09
CA THR A 416 -15.82 -14.48 -8.25
C THR A 416 -16.25 -14.29 -6.80
N ALA A 417 -16.57 -15.39 -6.14
CA ALA A 417 -17.03 -15.41 -4.77
C ALA A 417 -16.06 -16.15 -3.87
N THR A 418 -15.74 -15.55 -2.72
CA THR A 418 -15.07 -16.23 -1.61
C THR A 418 -15.98 -16.18 -0.41
N VAL A 419 -16.44 -17.35 0.04
CA VAL A 419 -17.26 -17.49 1.25
C VAL A 419 -16.38 -18.02 2.36
N ARG A 420 -16.29 -17.26 3.44
CA ARG A 420 -15.48 -17.63 4.62
C ARG A 420 -16.39 -17.88 5.81
N ASP A 421 -15.93 -18.76 6.69
CA ASP A 421 -16.61 -19.11 7.94
C ASP A 421 -16.62 -17.94 8.94
N SER A 422 -17.25 -18.13 10.09
CA SER A 422 -17.21 -17.19 11.21
C SER A 422 -15.78 -16.89 11.65
N LYS A 423 -15.61 -15.74 12.30
CA LYS A 423 -14.32 -15.40 12.94
C LYS A 423 -14.04 -16.41 14.07
N GLU A 424 -12.77 -16.78 14.21
CA GLU A 424 -12.27 -17.56 15.33
C GLU A 424 -11.13 -16.80 16.03
N LEU A 425 -11.01 -17.03 17.33
CA LEU A 425 -9.93 -16.45 18.12
C LEU A 425 -8.65 -17.24 17.89
N ILE A 426 -7.66 -16.58 17.33
CA ILE A 426 -6.31 -17.13 17.15
C ILE A 426 -5.47 -16.72 18.36
N THR A 427 -4.83 -17.69 19.00
CA THR A 427 -3.87 -17.46 20.06
C THR A 427 -2.47 -17.73 19.54
N CYS A 428 -1.63 -16.72 19.59
CA CYS A 428 -0.23 -16.81 19.18
C CYS A 428 0.60 -17.70 20.12
N ARG A 429 1.77 -18.12 19.66
CA ARG A 429 2.58 -19.20 20.23
C ARG A 429 3.59 -18.75 21.29
N GLN A 430 3.77 -17.43 21.45
CA GLN A 430 4.79 -16.84 22.34
C GLN A 430 6.22 -17.32 21.99
N ASN A 431 6.53 -17.41 20.69
CA ASN A 431 7.83 -17.90 20.22
C ASN A 431 9.02 -17.09 20.76
N ASP A 432 8.86 -15.78 21.03
CA ASP A 432 9.86 -14.91 21.64
C ASP A 432 9.81 -14.85 23.17
N GLY A 433 8.99 -15.70 23.81
CA GLY A 433 8.89 -15.77 25.26
C GLY A 433 8.24 -14.53 25.89
N THR A 434 7.36 -13.85 25.15
CA THR A 434 6.55 -12.73 25.66
C THR A 434 5.72 -13.17 26.87
N SER A 435 5.43 -12.23 27.78
CA SER A 435 4.69 -12.53 29.01
C SER A 435 3.26 -13.01 28.73
N ASP A 436 2.61 -12.40 27.72
CA ASP A 436 1.25 -12.72 27.33
C ASP A 436 1.18 -13.12 25.84
N ALA A 437 0.40 -14.15 25.54
CA ALA A 437 0.13 -14.53 24.16
C ALA A 437 -0.73 -13.48 23.49
N PHE A 438 -0.30 -12.97 22.32
CA PHE A 438 -1.13 -12.12 21.48
C PHE A 438 -2.32 -12.93 20.96
N THR A 439 -3.50 -12.33 20.95
CA THR A 439 -4.71 -12.95 20.41
C THR A 439 -5.40 -11.98 19.45
N PHE A 440 -5.93 -12.52 18.35
CA PHE A 440 -6.68 -11.75 17.39
C PHE A 440 -7.79 -12.60 16.75
N TYR A 441 -8.80 -11.95 16.18
CA TYR A 441 -9.85 -12.64 15.45
C TYR A 441 -9.53 -12.67 13.96
N ASP A 442 -9.67 -13.84 13.34
CA ASP A 442 -9.57 -14.01 11.89
C ASP A 442 -10.55 -15.06 11.35
N ARG A 443 -10.76 -15.06 10.04
CA ARG A 443 -11.56 -16.03 9.29
C ARG A 443 -10.62 -16.96 8.53
N THR A 444 -10.16 -18.01 9.20
CA THR A 444 -9.15 -18.92 8.65
C THR A 444 -9.73 -19.91 7.65
N LYS A 445 -11.02 -20.24 7.77
CA LYS A 445 -11.67 -21.25 6.93
C LYS A 445 -12.39 -20.64 5.74
N THR A 446 -12.05 -21.12 4.55
CA THR A 446 -12.77 -20.83 3.31
C THR A 446 -13.76 -21.95 3.03
N LEU A 447 -15.06 -21.63 3.01
CA LEU A 447 -16.12 -22.58 2.72
C LEU A 447 -16.31 -22.78 1.21
N TYR A 448 -16.08 -21.73 0.43
CA TYR A 448 -16.18 -21.75 -1.02
C TYR A 448 -15.30 -20.69 -1.65
N ASN A 449 -14.69 -21.06 -2.78
CA ASN A 449 -14.03 -20.13 -3.67
C ASN A 449 -14.30 -20.58 -5.10
N GLY A 450 -14.97 -19.74 -5.89
CA GLY A 450 -15.35 -20.08 -7.24
C GLY A 450 -15.91 -18.89 -8.01
N SER A 451 -16.20 -19.13 -9.28
CA SER A 451 -16.73 -18.09 -10.17
C SER A 451 -17.99 -18.58 -10.89
N ASP A 452 -18.89 -17.64 -11.17
CA ASP A 452 -20.10 -17.88 -11.94
C ASP A 452 -20.38 -16.71 -12.89
N SER A 453 -21.30 -16.89 -13.82
CA SER A 453 -21.68 -15.88 -14.80
C SER A 453 -22.59 -14.81 -14.19
N VAL A 454 -22.42 -13.57 -14.65
CA VAL A 454 -23.36 -12.46 -14.43
C VAL A 454 -24.05 -12.17 -15.76
N VAL A 455 -25.37 -12.21 -15.77
CA VAL A 455 -26.19 -11.94 -16.95
C VAL A 455 -27.27 -10.91 -16.61
N GLY A 456 -27.31 -9.81 -17.36
CA GLY A 456 -28.26 -8.75 -17.09
C GLY A 456 -28.13 -8.16 -15.68
N GLY A 457 -26.88 -8.02 -15.20
CA GLY A 457 -26.58 -7.54 -13.86
C GLY A 457 -26.86 -8.52 -12.72
N LYS A 458 -27.35 -9.74 -12.99
CA LYS A 458 -27.75 -10.72 -11.96
C LYS A 458 -26.86 -11.96 -12.01
N PHE A 459 -26.65 -12.57 -10.84
CA PHE A 459 -25.94 -13.83 -10.69
C PHE A 459 -26.61 -14.75 -9.66
N SER A 460 -26.30 -16.04 -9.79
CA SER A 460 -26.70 -17.06 -8.82
C SER A 460 -25.69 -18.18 -8.83
N PHE A 461 -25.14 -18.54 -7.67
CA PHE A 461 -24.25 -19.68 -7.56
C PHE A 461 -24.62 -20.58 -6.39
N GLN A 462 -24.18 -21.84 -6.46
CA GLN A 462 -24.43 -22.84 -5.42
C GLN A 462 -23.10 -23.51 -5.05
N PHE A 463 -23.00 -23.90 -3.79
CA PHE A 463 -21.85 -24.66 -3.30
C PHE A 463 -22.24 -25.62 -2.17
N ALA A 464 -21.50 -26.72 -2.07
CA ALA A 464 -21.64 -27.64 -0.94
C ALA A 464 -20.90 -27.05 0.28
N VAL A 465 -21.59 -26.85 1.39
CA VAL A 465 -21.00 -26.39 2.63
C VAL A 465 -20.14 -27.53 3.22
N PRO A 466 -18.85 -27.31 3.50
CA PRO A 466 -17.99 -28.32 4.11
C PRO A 466 -18.55 -28.86 5.44
N LYS A 467 -18.09 -30.04 5.85
CA LYS A 467 -18.54 -30.65 7.12
C LYS A 467 -17.83 -30.10 8.35
N ASP A 468 -16.67 -29.48 8.17
CA ASP A 468 -15.77 -28.96 9.20
C ASP A 468 -15.96 -27.46 9.45
N ILE A 469 -17.16 -26.94 9.25
CA ILE A 469 -17.50 -25.54 9.57
C ILE A 469 -17.47 -25.29 11.07
N ASN A 470 -17.31 -24.02 11.45
CA ASN A 470 -17.45 -23.60 12.84
C ASN A 470 -18.91 -23.66 13.27
N TYR A 471 -19.19 -24.40 14.36
CA TYR A 471 -20.54 -24.49 14.93
C TYR A 471 -20.75 -23.31 15.89
N THR A 472 -21.20 -22.20 15.37
CA THR A 472 -21.41 -20.94 16.10
C THR A 472 -22.62 -20.18 15.52
N ASP A 473 -23.17 -19.28 16.31
CA ASP A 473 -24.21 -18.34 15.87
C ASP A 473 -23.64 -17.07 15.20
N GLU A 474 -22.31 -16.96 15.10
CA GLU A 474 -21.66 -15.84 14.45
C GLU A 474 -21.74 -15.95 12.92
N SER A 475 -21.68 -14.79 12.26
CA SER A 475 -21.83 -14.70 10.81
C SER A 475 -20.54 -15.10 10.08
N GLY A 476 -20.68 -15.86 9.00
CA GLY A 476 -19.68 -15.97 7.94
C GLY A 476 -19.54 -14.66 7.15
N LEU A 477 -18.73 -14.67 6.12
CA LEU A 477 -18.50 -13.52 5.24
C LEU A 477 -18.48 -13.96 3.78
N VAL A 478 -19.18 -13.23 2.93
CA VAL A 478 -19.16 -13.39 1.48
C VAL A 478 -18.44 -12.17 0.88
N ASN A 479 -17.28 -12.40 0.29
CA ASN A 479 -16.60 -11.38 -0.53
C ASN A 479 -16.86 -11.72 -2.00
N LEU A 480 -17.26 -10.73 -2.75
CA LEU A 480 -17.58 -10.84 -4.17
C LEU A 480 -16.72 -9.88 -4.98
N TYR A 481 -16.33 -10.31 -6.16
CA TYR A 481 -15.69 -9.46 -7.16
C TYR A 481 -16.29 -9.79 -8.51
N ALA A 482 -16.79 -8.80 -9.22
CA ALA A 482 -17.33 -8.98 -10.55
C ALA A 482 -16.57 -8.15 -11.58
N ILE A 483 -16.40 -8.72 -12.77
CA ILE A 483 -15.78 -8.07 -13.92
C ILE A 483 -16.63 -8.36 -15.17
N ASN A 484 -16.89 -7.34 -15.97
CA ASN A 484 -17.63 -7.51 -17.21
C ASN A 484 -16.78 -8.17 -18.32
N ASN A 485 -17.40 -8.59 -19.41
CA ASN A 485 -16.76 -9.38 -20.46
C ASN A 485 -15.59 -8.67 -21.14
N ASP A 486 -15.65 -7.36 -21.32
CA ASP A 486 -14.59 -6.55 -21.88
C ASP A 486 -13.57 -6.03 -20.84
N ARG A 487 -13.74 -6.43 -19.57
CA ARG A 487 -12.85 -6.15 -18.42
C ARG A 487 -12.72 -4.66 -18.06
N THR A 488 -13.64 -3.83 -18.50
CA THR A 488 -13.62 -2.37 -18.28
C THR A 488 -14.36 -1.95 -17.01
N ILE A 489 -15.39 -2.72 -16.60
CA ILE A 489 -16.25 -2.42 -15.44
C ILE A 489 -16.06 -3.49 -14.37
N ARG A 490 -15.84 -3.05 -13.14
CA ARG A 490 -15.60 -3.92 -11.98
C ARG A 490 -16.49 -3.50 -10.82
N ALA A 491 -16.90 -4.52 -10.03
CA ALA A 491 -17.70 -4.34 -8.84
C ALA A 491 -17.19 -5.23 -7.69
N HIS A 492 -17.41 -4.82 -6.46
CA HIS A 492 -17.18 -5.63 -5.27
C HIS A 492 -18.20 -5.37 -4.18
#